data_bfb1e43d0342c551e6bf2331b4a7ba0a
#
_entry.id   bfb1e43d0342c551e6bf2331b4a7ba0a
#
_cell.length_a   1.000
_cell.length_b   1.000
_cell.length_c   1.000
_cell.angle_alpha   90.00
_cell.angle_beta   90.00
_cell.angle_gamma   90.00
#
_symmetry.space_group_name_H-M   'P 1'
#
loop_
_entity.id
_entity.type
_entity.pdbx_description
1 polymer ?
#
loop_
_entity_poly.entity_id
_entity_poly.type
_entity_poly.pdbx_seq_one_letter_code
_entity_poly.pdbx_strand_id
1 'polypeptide(L)'
;MLSTMRKQEAWKEERKRGTSRMKGLLKFITCGSVDDGKSTLIGHILYDSKLLYADQEKALELDSKVGSREGKIDYSLLLDGLMAEREQGITIDVAYRYFTTDNRSFIVADTPGHEEYTRNMAVGASFADLAVILVDAKQGVLIQTKRHARICALMGIKHFVFAVNKMDLVGYSEERFNEINAQIAELTKELSLADVVVIPVSATEGDNVTTKSENIPWYKGQALLPYLEQVDVDDTEEEKGFYMPVQRVCRPNHEFRGFQGQIEAGSVSVGDEIITLPTKEHVHVKSIHVGDKEAQSASIGQPVTIQLDREVDVSRGSVLAAGADLKLATEITATILWMDDDVLTNNKNFFVKLGTRLIPGVVTEIVNTIDVNTGEEKPAALLKKNEIAVCKISLADVIVVDEFDLHKTMGELILIDRVTNMTSACGVVREVNEEADDVKEVDAAFRAELNNQKPVVVETVLSDKINVDFLKKVEKELLLDSKHVYLYVPAEGEDYTNVVTHLVNAGIVVILALSKAADLKIDGAEVLAGWESEVDATTVDVAEFIKKNA
;
A
#
# COMPACT_ATOMS: atom_id res chain seq x y z
N MET A 1 26.15 39.94 34.31
CA MET A 1 25.09 38.97 34.64
C MET A 1 23.68 39.55 34.50
N LEU A 2 23.34 40.71 35.06
CA LEU A 2 22.00 41.30 34.95
C LEU A 2 21.56 41.71 33.54
N SER A 3 22.48 42.08 32.64
CA SER A 3 22.15 42.42 31.24
C SER A 3 21.84 41.21 30.37
N THR A 4 22.44 40.07 30.68
CA THR A 4 22.22 38.80 29.96
C THR A 4 20.89 38.14 30.35
N MET A 5 20.50 38.25 31.62
CA MET A 5 19.20 37.78 32.10
C MET A 5 18.04 38.60 31.51
N ARG A 6 18.17 39.93 31.45
CA ARG A 6 17.17 40.81 30.83
C ARG A 6 17.01 40.56 29.32
N LYS A 7 18.09 40.22 28.61
CA LYS A 7 18.02 39.83 27.20
C LYS A 7 17.34 38.47 27.03
N GLN A 8 17.56 37.52 27.92
CA GLN A 8 16.88 36.22 27.90
C GLN A 8 15.40 36.32 28.27
N GLU A 9 15.04 37.21 29.20
CA GLU A 9 13.64 37.47 29.54
C GLU A 9 12.93 38.24 28.42
N ALA A 10 13.54 39.24 27.81
CA ALA A 10 13.01 39.95 26.65
C ALA A 10 12.82 38.99 25.46
N TRP A 11 13.78 38.09 25.22
CA TRP A 11 13.67 37.06 24.16
C TRP A 11 12.57 36.03 24.45
N LYS A 12 12.32 35.69 25.73
CA LYS A 12 11.19 34.86 26.16
C LYS A 12 9.85 35.59 26.06
N GLU A 13 9.81 36.90 26.30
CA GLU A 13 8.58 37.70 26.14
C GLU A 13 8.27 38.00 24.67
N GLU A 14 9.26 38.22 23.80
CA GLU A 14 9.08 38.35 22.36
C GLU A 14 8.56 37.02 21.75
N ARG A 15 9.09 35.89 22.19
CA ARG A 15 8.56 34.56 21.81
C ARG A 15 7.11 34.34 22.27
N LYS A 16 6.67 34.96 23.37
CA LYS A 16 5.27 34.89 23.84
C LYS A 16 4.32 35.84 23.12
N ARG A 17 4.82 36.91 22.50
CA ARG A 17 3.99 37.91 21.81
C ARG A 17 3.87 37.71 20.28
N GLY A 18 4.67 36.85 19.68
CA GLY A 18 4.76 36.71 18.23
C GLY A 18 4.58 35.28 17.68
N THR A 19 4.15 34.32 18.48
CA THR A 19 3.94 32.97 17.95
C THR A 19 2.55 32.81 17.36
N SER A 20 2.40 33.10 16.08
CA SER A 20 1.70 32.17 15.21
C SER A 20 2.34 30.81 15.50
N ARG A 21 1.59 29.90 16.12
CA ARG A 21 2.07 28.54 16.44
C ARG A 21 2.41 27.92 15.10
N MET A 22 3.72 27.58 14.85
CA MET A 22 4.09 26.84 13.65
C MET A 22 3.13 25.66 13.56
N LYS A 23 2.39 25.55 12.45
CA LYS A 23 1.63 24.34 12.15
C LYS A 23 2.60 23.17 12.06
N GLY A 24 2.17 21.99 12.39
CA GLY A 24 2.99 20.77 12.36
C GLY A 24 3.61 20.47 11.00
N LEU A 25 4.13 19.29 10.85
CA LEU A 25 4.69 18.78 9.59
C LEU A 25 3.57 18.52 8.59
N LEU A 26 3.72 18.97 7.32
CA LEU A 26 2.88 18.56 6.20
C LEU A 26 3.68 17.64 5.27
N LYS A 27 3.14 16.49 5.00
CA LYS A 27 3.65 15.56 4.00
C LYS A 27 2.76 15.64 2.77
N PHE A 28 3.33 15.99 1.63
CA PHE A 28 2.54 16.06 0.40
C PHE A 28 3.25 15.42 -0.79
N ILE A 29 2.46 14.93 -1.73
CA ILE A 29 2.92 14.34 -2.98
C ILE A 29 2.67 15.32 -4.13
N THR A 30 3.58 15.37 -5.09
CA THR A 30 3.31 15.96 -6.41
C THR A 30 3.12 14.88 -7.44
N CYS A 31 2.02 14.92 -8.17
CA CYS A 31 1.71 13.99 -9.25
C CYS A 31 1.04 14.70 -10.43
N GLY A 32 0.96 14.02 -11.56
CA GLY A 32 0.50 14.57 -12.84
C GLY A 32 1.21 13.88 -14.00
N SER A 33 0.82 14.16 -15.23
CA SER A 33 1.42 13.55 -16.42
C SER A 33 2.90 13.94 -16.58
N VAL A 34 3.58 13.24 -17.47
CA VAL A 34 4.92 13.66 -17.91
C VAL A 34 4.82 15.07 -18.48
N ASP A 35 5.79 15.91 -18.24
CA ASP A 35 5.88 17.31 -18.66
C ASP A 35 4.84 18.29 -18.05
N ASP A 36 4.02 17.87 -17.08
CA ASP A 36 3.11 18.81 -16.39
C ASP A 36 3.86 19.82 -15.50
N GLY A 37 5.17 19.62 -15.26
CA GLY A 37 6.04 20.56 -14.55
C GLY A 37 6.14 20.32 -13.04
N LYS A 38 6.01 19.07 -12.59
CA LYS A 38 6.11 18.67 -11.17
C LYS A 38 7.42 19.11 -10.53
N SER A 39 8.53 18.63 -11.05
CA SER A 39 9.88 18.95 -10.55
C SER A 39 10.20 20.43 -10.68
N THR A 40 9.71 21.11 -11.73
CA THR A 40 9.83 22.57 -11.89
C THR A 40 9.10 23.30 -10.76
N LEU A 41 7.88 22.88 -10.41
CA LEU A 41 7.09 23.51 -9.34
C LEU A 41 7.78 23.41 -7.98
N ILE A 42 8.24 22.21 -7.62
CA ILE A 42 8.95 21.99 -6.34
C ILE A 42 10.26 22.78 -6.33
N GLY A 43 11.03 22.71 -7.41
CA GLY A 43 12.29 23.44 -7.55
C GLY A 43 12.10 24.95 -7.40
N HIS A 44 11.02 25.50 -7.97
CA HIS A 44 10.67 26.91 -7.82
C HIS A 44 10.32 27.28 -6.37
N ILE A 45 9.53 26.44 -5.68
CA ILE A 45 9.23 26.63 -4.25
C ILE A 45 10.51 26.69 -3.43
N LEU A 46 11.43 25.75 -3.65
CA LEU A 46 12.70 25.67 -2.91
C LEU A 46 13.61 26.88 -3.18
N TYR A 47 13.67 27.33 -4.43
CA TYR A 47 14.48 28.46 -4.84
C TYR A 47 13.96 29.78 -4.24
N ASP A 48 12.69 30.10 -4.45
CA ASP A 48 12.08 31.36 -3.97
C ASP A 48 12.03 31.46 -2.45
N SER A 49 11.85 30.34 -1.78
CA SER A 49 11.84 30.27 -0.32
C SER A 49 13.26 30.39 0.29
N LYS A 50 14.30 30.56 -0.55
CA LYS A 50 15.72 30.67 -0.13
C LYS A 50 16.18 29.48 0.74
N LEU A 51 15.71 28.30 0.40
CA LEU A 51 15.97 27.05 1.12
C LEU A 51 17.15 26.27 0.55
N LEU A 52 17.80 26.81 -0.49
CA LEU A 52 18.98 26.24 -1.11
C LEU A 52 20.25 26.69 -0.41
N TYR A 53 21.23 25.81 -0.35
CA TYR A 53 22.59 26.20 0.03
C TYR A 53 23.24 26.99 -1.11
N ALA A 54 24.14 27.93 -0.75
CA ALA A 54 24.78 28.82 -1.73
C ALA A 54 25.59 28.11 -2.82
N ASP A 55 26.07 26.92 -2.57
CA ASP A 55 26.73 26.04 -3.55
C ASP A 55 25.74 25.40 -4.52
N GLN A 56 24.57 25.01 -4.04
CA GLN A 56 23.48 24.45 -4.87
C GLN A 56 22.89 25.53 -5.79
N GLU A 57 22.67 26.76 -5.27
CA GLU A 57 22.19 27.89 -6.06
C GLU A 57 23.16 28.24 -7.21
N LYS A 58 24.47 28.28 -6.92
CA LYS A 58 25.49 28.51 -7.93
C LYS A 58 25.58 27.37 -8.98
N ALA A 59 25.46 26.12 -8.53
CA ALA A 59 25.46 24.97 -9.44
C ALA A 59 24.25 25.04 -10.37
N LEU A 60 23.06 25.33 -9.84
CA LEU A 60 21.83 25.50 -10.61
C LEU A 60 21.96 26.61 -11.68
N GLU A 61 22.50 27.77 -11.30
CA GLU A 61 22.73 28.87 -12.25
C GLU A 61 23.71 28.50 -13.37
N LEU A 62 24.76 27.71 -13.06
CA LEU A 62 25.74 27.26 -14.02
C LEU A 62 25.17 26.22 -14.97
N ASP A 63 24.47 25.22 -14.42
CA ASP A 63 23.87 24.14 -15.20
C ASP A 63 22.72 24.67 -16.10
N SER A 64 21.95 25.64 -15.61
CA SER A 64 20.89 26.30 -16.40
C SER A 64 21.44 27.11 -17.58
N LYS A 65 22.65 27.64 -17.50
CA LYS A 65 23.31 28.36 -18.63
C LYS A 65 23.73 27.43 -19.76
N VAL A 66 23.94 26.16 -19.47
CA VAL A 66 24.33 25.14 -20.47
C VAL A 66 23.10 24.51 -21.11
N GLY A 67 21.92 24.63 -20.49
CA GLY A 67 20.65 24.07 -20.95
C GLY A 67 19.92 24.95 -22.00
N SER A 68 18.88 24.40 -22.61
CA SER A 68 18.14 24.94 -23.77
C SER A 68 17.16 26.09 -23.48
N ARG A 69 17.11 26.63 -22.25
CA ARG A 69 16.07 27.63 -21.83
C ARG A 69 16.49 29.10 -21.92
N GLU A 70 17.22 29.50 -22.95
CA GLU A 70 17.56 30.92 -23.22
C GLU A 70 18.13 31.68 -22.01
N GLY A 71 18.84 30.99 -21.10
CA GLY A 71 19.47 31.58 -19.92
C GLY A 71 18.55 31.76 -18.69
N LYS A 72 17.29 31.29 -18.72
CA LYS A 72 16.41 31.19 -17.54
C LYS A 72 16.82 29.98 -16.68
N ILE A 73 16.57 30.09 -15.36
CA ILE A 73 16.85 29.00 -14.41
C ILE A 73 15.97 27.80 -14.71
N ASP A 74 16.59 26.62 -14.77
CA ASP A 74 15.87 25.35 -14.86
C ASP A 74 15.73 24.72 -13.47
N TYR A 75 14.61 24.97 -12.85
CA TYR A 75 14.31 24.51 -11.49
C TYR A 75 14.21 22.99 -11.36
N SER A 76 13.94 22.24 -12.46
CA SER A 76 13.83 20.78 -12.44
C SER A 76 15.15 20.10 -12.06
N LEU A 77 16.28 20.70 -12.41
CA LEU A 77 17.63 20.20 -12.10
C LEU A 77 17.90 20.05 -10.60
N LEU A 78 17.13 20.73 -9.74
CA LEU A 78 17.24 20.60 -8.28
C LEU A 78 16.77 19.24 -7.76
N LEU A 79 15.92 18.55 -8.51
CA LEU A 79 15.29 17.31 -8.08
C LEU A 79 15.85 16.07 -8.78
N ASP A 80 16.38 16.22 -9.98
CA ASP A 80 16.92 15.12 -10.75
C ASP A 80 18.16 14.52 -10.08
N GLY A 81 17.92 13.45 -9.30
CA GLY A 81 18.95 12.79 -8.50
C GLY A 81 19.68 11.66 -9.23
N LEU A 82 18.96 10.95 -10.10
CA LEU A 82 19.50 9.82 -10.84
C LEU A 82 20.04 10.24 -12.21
N MET A 83 21.14 9.61 -12.63
CA MET A 83 21.73 9.87 -13.94
C MET A 83 20.75 9.53 -15.07
N ALA A 84 19.97 8.46 -14.90
CA ALA A 84 18.94 8.05 -15.85
C ALA A 84 17.79 9.06 -15.96
N GLU A 85 17.41 9.73 -14.87
CA GLU A 85 16.41 10.79 -14.87
C GLU A 85 16.87 12.00 -15.69
N ARG A 86 18.13 12.40 -15.49
CA ARG A 86 18.75 13.50 -16.25
C ARG A 86 18.88 13.19 -17.75
N GLU A 87 19.20 11.93 -18.11
CA GLU A 87 19.34 11.51 -19.50
C GLU A 87 17.98 11.40 -20.20
N GLN A 88 16.96 10.93 -19.50
CA GLN A 88 15.63 10.71 -20.08
C GLN A 88 14.68 11.91 -19.90
N GLY A 89 15.00 12.83 -18.98
CA GLY A 89 14.17 13.98 -18.65
C GLY A 89 12.85 13.61 -17.95
N ILE A 90 12.79 12.45 -17.28
CA ILE A 90 11.61 11.98 -16.56
C ILE A 90 11.99 11.52 -15.15
N THR A 91 11.09 11.72 -14.18
CA THR A 91 11.20 11.15 -12.84
C THR A 91 10.92 9.64 -12.92
N ILE A 92 11.81 8.83 -12.38
CA ILE A 92 11.72 7.35 -12.37
C ILE A 92 11.35 6.86 -10.97
N ASP A 93 12.03 7.36 -9.94
CA ASP A 93 11.81 6.98 -8.56
C ASP A 93 11.24 8.14 -7.73
N VAL A 94 10.77 7.85 -6.52
CA VAL A 94 10.23 8.88 -5.63
C VAL A 94 11.37 9.67 -5.00
N ALA A 95 11.41 10.97 -5.26
CA ALA A 95 12.38 11.87 -4.65
C ALA A 95 11.76 12.62 -3.46
N TYR A 96 12.27 12.36 -2.24
CA TYR A 96 11.83 13.08 -1.04
C TYR A 96 12.69 14.30 -0.81
N ARG A 97 12.05 15.46 -0.55
CA ARG A 97 12.71 16.70 -0.16
C ARG A 97 12.10 17.25 1.13
N TYR A 98 12.97 17.75 1.97
CA TYR A 98 12.61 18.31 3.28
C TYR A 98 12.91 19.79 3.27
N PHE A 99 11.94 20.61 3.64
CA PHE A 99 12.14 22.03 3.78
C PHE A 99 11.24 22.61 4.87
N THR A 100 11.58 23.80 5.36
CA THR A 100 10.86 24.48 6.43
C THR A 100 10.77 25.96 6.10
N THR A 101 9.57 26.49 6.12
CA THR A 101 9.31 27.94 6.09
C THR A 101 9.15 28.47 7.53
N ASP A 102 8.95 29.78 7.68
CA ASP A 102 8.67 30.36 8.99
C ASP A 102 7.36 29.84 9.62
N ASN A 103 6.46 29.29 8.82
CA ASN A 103 5.11 28.91 9.22
C ASN A 103 4.93 27.41 9.40
N ARG A 104 5.62 26.56 8.62
CA ARG A 104 5.42 25.09 8.60
C ARG A 104 6.64 24.34 8.10
N SER A 105 6.81 23.09 8.56
CA SER A 105 7.76 22.14 8.00
C SER A 105 7.08 21.24 6.98
N PHE A 106 7.83 20.84 5.93
CA PHE A 106 7.30 20.07 4.80
C PHE A 106 8.19 18.89 4.46
N ILE A 107 7.54 17.80 4.03
CA ILE A 107 8.16 16.71 3.27
C ILE A 107 7.38 16.59 1.97
N VAL A 108 8.04 16.80 0.85
CA VAL A 108 7.44 16.59 -0.47
C VAL A 108 8.00 15.34 -1.11
N ALA A 109 7.11 14.50 -1.64
CA ALA A 109 7.43 13.37 -2.50
C ALA A 109 7.18 13.78 -3.96
N ASP A 110 8.24 13.98 -4.74
CA ASP A 110 8.12 14.11 -6.19
C ASP A 110 8.01 12.73 -6.82
N THR A 111 6.98 12.51 -7.64
CA THR A 111 6.66 11.18 -8.15
C THR A 111 6.62 11.12 -9.67
N PRO A 112 6.89 9.92 -10.23
CA PRO A 112 6.83 9.70 -11.67
C PRO A 112 5.44 10.00 -12.25
N GLY A 113 5.40 10.55 -13.47
CA GLY A 113 4.16 10.79 -14.21
C GLY A 113 3.78 9.68 -15.19
N HIS A 114 4.74 8.78 -15.54
CA HIS A 114 4.54 7.72 -16.51
C HIS A 114 3.85 6.50 -15.89
N GLU A 115 2.92 5.87 -16.62
CA GLU A 115 2.13 4.73 -16.10
C GLU A 115 2.97 3.53 -15.68
N GLU A 116 4.12 3.31 -16.31
CA GLU A 116 5.03 2.21 -15.97
C GLU A 116 5.55 2.31 -14.54
N TYR A 117 5.65 3.54 -14.01
CA TYR A 117 6.13 3.80 -12.65
C TYR A 117 4.99 4.03 -11.63
N THR A 118 3.78 3.57 -11.95
CA THR A 118 2.60 3.67 -11.04
C THR A 118 2.89 3.13 -9.65
N ARG A 119 3.71 2.08 -9.54
CA ARG A 119 4.19 1.54 -8.26
C ARG A 119 4.88 2.60 -7.39
N ASN A 120 5.83 3.34 -7.97
CA ASN A 120 6.59 4.36 -7.24
C ASN A 120 5.67 5.53 -6.85
N MET A 121 4.73 5.91 -7.75
CA MET A 121 3.71 6.90 -7.44
C MET A 121 2.83 6.48 -6.24
N ALA A 122 2.38 5.22 -6.18
CA ALA A 122 1.59 4.71 -5.07
C ALA A 122 2.36 4.72 -3.73
N VAL A 123 3.67 4.42 -3.76
CA VAL A 123 4.55 4.52 -2.58
C VAL A 123 4.62 5.97 -2.07
N GLY A 124 4.75 6.95 -2.97
CA GLY A 124 4.71 8.37 -2.59
C GLY A 124 3.35 8.78 -2.00
N ALA A 125 2.26 8.28 -2.59
CA ALA A 125 0.90 8.58 -2.13
C ALA A 125 0.59 8.01 -0.73
N SER A 126 1.08 6.80 -0.41
CA SER A 126 0.83 6.17 0.90
C SER A 126 1.44 6.94 2.08
N PHE A 127 2.45 7.76 1.80
CA PHE A 127 3.14 8.57 2.80
C PHE A 127 2.48 9.95 3.04
N ALA A 128 1.72 10.47 2.07
CA ALA A 128 1.30 11.86 2.02
C ALA A 128 -0.05 12.12 2.70
N ASP A 129 -0.18 13.30 3.29
CA ASP A 129 -1.43 13.82 3.87
C ASP A 129 -2.23 14.62 2.84
N LEU A 130 -1.55 15.16 1.80
CA LEU A 130 -2.13 16.00 0.77
C LEU A 130 -1.53 15.68 -0.61
N ALA A 131 -2.36 15.72 -1.65
CA ALA A 131 -1.90 15.56 -3.04
C ALA A 131 -1.96 16.88 -3.81
N VAL A 132 -0.84 17.29 -4.41
CA VAL A 132 -0.77 18.37 -5.40
C VAL A 132 -0.74 17.72 -6.79
N ILE A 133 -1.86 17.75 -7.50
CA ILE A 133 -2.00 17.18 -8.84
C ILE A 133 -1.86 18.29 -9.88
N LEU A 134 -0.80 18.21 -10.70
CA LEU A 134 -0.59 19.18 -11.76
C LEU A 134 -1.46 18.84 -12.99
N VAL A 135 -1.99 19.88 -13.60
CA VAL A 135 -2.79 19.82 -14.84
C VAL A 135 -2.26 20.87 -15.81
N ASP A 136 -1.77 20.45 -16.96
CA ASP A 136 -1.31 21.39 -18.01
C ASP A 136 -2.49 22.20 -18.56
N ALA A 137 -2.44 23.52 -18.46
CA ALA A 137 -3.50 24.42 -18.94
C ALA A 137 -3.82 24.27 -20.43
N LYS A 138 -2.86 23.84 -21.26
CA LYS A 138 -3.10 23.56 -22.68
C LYS A 138 -3.89 22.28 -22.90
N GLN A 139 -3.61 21.24 -22.11
CA GLN A 139 -4.16 19.89 -22.31
C GLN A 139 -5.46 19.68 -21.53
N GLY A 140 -5.56 20.23 -20.32
CA GLY A 140 -6.66 19.96 -19.38
C GLY A 140 -6.50 18.63 -18.66
N VAL A 141 -7.61 18.08 -18.15
CA VAL A 141 -7.61 16.83 -17.39
C VAL A 141 -7.39 15.62 -18.31
N LEU A 142 -6.27 14.94 -18.13
CA LEU A 142 -5.87 13.76 -18.90
C LEU A 142 -6.22 12.46 -18.15
N ILE A 143 -6.09 11.32 -18.84
CA ILE A 143 -6.24 9.99 -18.27
C ILE A 143 -5.30 9.79 -17.06
N GLN A 144 -4.05 10.25 -17.18
CA GLN A 144 -3.08 10.15 -16.08
C GLN A 144 -3.49 10.98 -14.87
N THR A 145 -4.08 12.16 -15.08
CA THR A 145 -4.62 13.00 -13.99
C THR A 145 -5.68 12.25 -13.19
N LYS A 146 -6.62 11.57 -13.91
CA LYS A 146 -7.67 10.74 -13.29
C LYS A 146 -7.08 9.56 -12.53
N ARG A 147 -6.11 8.85 -13.12
CA ARG A 147 -5.41 7.71 -12.52
C ARG A 147 -4.72 8.12 -11.22
N HIS A 148 -3.96 9.21 -11.25
CA HIS A 148 -3.24 9.70 -10.08
C HIS A 148 -4.19 10.12 -8.95
N ALA A 149 -5.26 10.85 -9.28
CA ALA A 149 -6.28 11.22 -8.30
C ALA A 149 -6.91 10.00 -7.64
N ARG A 150 -7.23 8.96 -8.43
CA ARG A 150 -7.81 7.70 -7.92
C ARG A 150 -6.85 6.94 -7.01
N ILE A 151 -5.57 6.85 -7.38
CA ILE A 151 -4.56 6.19 -6.55
C ILE A 151 -4.33 6.98 -5.25
N CYS A 152 -4.27 8.31 -5.31
CA CYS A 152 -4.17 9.14 -4.10
C CYS A 152 -5.37 8.94 -3.17
N ALA A 153 -6.59 8.91 -3.72
CA ALA A 153 -7.80 8.62 -2.96
C ALA A 153 -7.78 7.20 -2.36
N LEU A 154 -7.35 6.19 -3.14
CA LEU A 154 -7.18 4.82 -2.65
C LEU A 154 -6.19 4.74 -1.48
N MET A 155 -5.12 5.53 -1.51
CA MET A 155 -4.13 5.61 -0.42
C MET A 155 -4.60 6.49 0.76
N GLY A 156 -5.87 6.93 0.78
CA GLY A 156 -6.50 7.65 1.87
C GLY A 156 -6.14 9.12 1.96
N ILE A 157 -5.67 9.73 0.88
CA ILE A 157 -5.48 11.18 0.83
C ILE A 157 -6.86 11.84 0.71
N LYS A 158 -7.17 12.75 1.64
CA LYS A 158 -8.45 13.49 1.69
C LYS A 158 -8.33 14.90 1.14
N HIS A 159 -7.14 15.49 1.15
CA HIS A 159 -6.88 16.87 0.71
C HIS A 159 -6.21 16.91 -0.66
N PHE A 160 -6.85 17.56 -1.61
CA PHE A 160 -6.38 17.63 -2.99
C PHE A 160 -6.20 19.08 -3.45
N VAL A 161 -5.05 19.39 -4.02
CA VAL A 161 -4.81 20.63 -4.73
C VAL A 161 -4.58 20.31 -6.21
N PHE A 162 -5.47 20.76 -7.07
CA PHE A 162 -5.21 20.73 -8.51
C PHE A 162 -4.51 22.02 -8.92
N ALA A 163 -3.23 21.93 -9.23
CA ALA A 163 -2.43 23.04 -9.74
C ALA A 163 -2.55 23.10 -11.26
N VAL A 164 -3.38 24.00 -11.77
CA VAL A 164 -3.52 24.25 -13.22
C VAL A 164 -2.29 25.03 -13.67
N ASN A 165 -1.29 24.31 -14.16
CA ASN A 165 0.04 24.81 -14.48
C ASN A 165 0.16 25.28 -15.93
N LYS A 166 1.22 26.05 -16.19
CA LYS A 166 1.52 26.65 -17.50
C LYS A 166 0.48 27.67 -17.96
N MET A 167 -0.10 28.40 -17.02
CA MET A 167 -1.06 29.48 -17.32
C MET A 167 -0.47 30.56 -18.21
N ASP A 168 0.85 30.78 -18.14
CA ASP A 168 1.61 31.65 -19.04
C ASP A 168 1.44 31.29 -20.53
N LEU A 169 1.40 29.98 -20.83
CA LEU A 169 1.28 29.47 -22.21
C LEU A 169 -0.12 29.60 -22.80
N VAL A 170 -1.12 29.91 -21.99
CA VAL A 170 -2.51 30.16 -22.41
C VAL A 170 -2.90 31.64 -22.16
N GLY A 171 -1.91 32.52 -21.96
CA GLY A 171 -2.10 33.95 -21.73
C GLY A 171 -2.89 34.28 -20.47
N TYR A 172 -2.78 33.46 -19.43
CA TYR A 172 -3.48 33.60 -18.13
C TYR A 172 -5.01 33.67 -18.25
N SER A 173 -5.58 32.95 -19.26
CA SER A 173 -7.00 33.00 -19.58
C SER A 173 -7.88 32.46 -18.45
N GLU A 174 -8.79 33.30 -17.94
CA GLU A 174 -9.81 32.91 -16.96
C GLU A 174 -10.79 31.88 -17.55
N GLU A 175 -11.16 32.05 -18.83
CA GLU A 175 -12.07 31.14 -19.53
C GLU A 175 -11.49 29.71 -19.57
N ARG A 176 -10.21 29.59 -19.98
CA ARG A 176 -9.53 28.30 -20.02
C ARG A 176 -9.41 27.65 -18.65
N PHE A 177 -9.10 28.43 -17.62
CA PHE A 177 -9.09 27.94 -16.25
C PHE A 177 -10.47 27.42 -15.82
N ASN A 178 -11.55 28.13 -16.13
CA ASN A 178 -12.91 27.72 -15.78
C ASN A 178 -13.33 26.42 -16.48
N GLU A 179 -12.92 26.20 -17.74
CA GLU A 179 -13.14 24.93 -18.45
C GLU A 179 -12.47 23.77 -17.72
N ILE A 180 -11.21 23.94 -17.32
CA ILE A 180 -10.44 22.89 -16.61
C ILE A 180 -11.02 22.67 -15.21
N ASN A 181 -11.42 23.74 -14.52
CA ASN A 181 -12.05 23.64 -13.21
C ASN A 181 -13.38 22.85 -13.27
N ALA A 182 -14.16 23.00 -14.35
CA ALA A 182 -15.35 22.18 -14.57
C ALA A 182 -15.00 20.68 -14.74
N GLN A 183 -13.95 20.37 -15.51
CA GLN A 183 -13.46 18.98 -15.66
C GLN A 183 -12.98 18.39 -14.31
N ILE A 184 -12.29 19.19 -13.50
CA ILE A 184 -11.85 18.79 -12.15
C ILE A 184 -13.06 18.57 -11.24
N ALA A 185 -14.10 19.41 -11.33
CA ALA A 185 -15.32 19.25 -10.55
C ALA A 185 -16.07 17.95 -10.89
N GLU A 186 -16.09 17.55 -12.16
CA GLU A 186 -16.62 16.24 -12.58
C GLU A 186 -15.81 15.09 -11.98
N LEU A 187 -14.48 15.17 -12.05
CA LEU A 187 -13.58 14.17 -11.46
C LEU A 187 -13.72 14.09 -9.93
N THR A 188 -13.84 15.24 -9.26
CA THR A 188 -14.08 15.34 -7.82
C THR A 188 -15.35 14.60 -7.42
N LYS A 189 -16.41 14.76 -8.19
CA LYS A 189 -17.68 14.07 -7.95
C LYS A 189 -17.59 12.58 -8.24
N GLU A 190 -16.93 12.19 -9.33
CA GLU A 190 -16.72 10.80 -9.72
C GLU A 190 -15.96 10.02 -8.62
N LEU A 191 -14.91 10.63 -8.07
CA LEU A 191 -14.05 10.01 -7.05
C LEU A 191 -14.49 10.29 -5.61
N SER A 192 -15.56 11.08 -5.41
CA SER A 192 -16.03 11.51 -4.09
C SER A 192 -14.92 12.16 -3.25
N LEU A 193 -14.04 12.96 -3.87
CA LEU A 193 -12.94 13.62 -3.17
C LEU A 193 -13.50 14.64 -2.16
N ALA A 194 -12.96 14.60 -0.93
CA ALA A 194 -13.53 15.34 0.19
C ALA A 194 -13.20 16.84 0.15
N ASP A 195 -11.92 17.18 0.08
CA ASP A 195 -11.41 18.56 0.13
C ASP A 195 -10.58 18.85 -1.12
N VAL A 196 -11.10 19.69 -2.00
CA VAL A 196 -10.50 19.98 -3.31
C VAL A 196 -10.35 21.47 -3.50
N VAL A 197 -9.13 21.92 -3.78
CA VAL A 197 -8.80 23.31 -4.14
C VAL A 197 -8.13 23.33 -5.51
N VAL A 198 -8.55 24.29 -6.37
CA VAL A 198 -7.96 24.46 -7.70
C VAL A 198 -7.23 25.80 -7.76
N ILE A 199 -5.93 25.76 -8.09
CA ILE A 199 -5.06 26.94 -8.10
C ILE A 199 -4.44 27.10 -9.49
N PRO A 200 -4.66 28.23 -10.19
CA PRO A 200 -3.95 28.51 -11.44
C PRO A 200 -2.52 28.97 -11.13
N VAL A 201 -1.53 28.31 -11.75
CA VAL A 201 -0.11 28.58 -11.49
C VAL A 201 0.70 28.65 -12.79
N SER A 202 1.86 29.30 -12.75
CA SER A 202 2.95 29.09 -13.68
C SER A 202 4.20 28.68 -12.89
N ALA A 203 4.54 27.40 -12.91
CA ALA A 203 5.71 26.88 -12.19
C ALA A 203 7.03 27.48 -12.72
N THR A 204 7.08 27.88 -13.98
CA THR A 204 8.25 28.48 -14.61
C THR A 204 8.40 29.97 -14.27
N GLU A 205 7.32 30.73 -14.31
CA GLU A 205 7.35 32.18 -14.07
C GLU A 205 7.09 32.54 -12.58
N GLY A 206 6.65 31.58 -11.76
CA GLY A 206 6.39 31.74 -10.31
C GLY A 206 4.99 32.26 -9.97
N ASP A 207 4.12 32.46 -10.98
CA ASP A 207 2.79 33.00 -10.75
C ASP A 207 1.94 32.08 -9.87
N ASN A 208 1.44 32.61 -8.75
CA ASN A 208 0.66 31.90 -7.73
C ASN A 208 1.38 30.67 -7.12
N VAL A 209 2.70 30.59 -7.19
CA VAL A 209 3.49 29.54 -6.53
C VAL A 209 3.77 29.91 -5.09
N THR A 210 4.65 30.89 -4.86
CA THR A 210 5.03 31.36 -3.50
C THR A 210 4.27 32.62 -3.11
N THR A 211 3.95 33.45 -4.07
CA THR A 211 3.21 34.71 -3.88
C THR A 211 2.07 34.84 -4.87
N LYS A 212 1.09 35.67 -4.54
CA LYS A 212 -0.04 35.93 -5.43
C LYS A 212 0.41 36.68 -6.68
N SER A 213 0.00 36.19 -7.86
CA SER A 213 0.35 36.75 -9.15
C SER A 213 -0.43 38.01 -9.48
N GLU A 214 0.25 39.00 -10.09
CA GLU A 214 -0.38 40.16 -10.72
C GLU A 214 -0.96 39.82 -12.10
N ASN A 215 -0.45 38.79 -12.77
CA ASN A 215 -0.90 38.34 -14.09
C ASN A 215 -2.25 37.59 -14.03
N ILE A 216 -2.69 37.16 -12.83
CA ILE A 216 -3.93 36.40 -12.61
C ILE A 216 -4.86 37.17 -11.63
N PRO A 217 -5.25 38.40 -11.92
CA PRO A 217 -6.01 39.26 -11.00
C PRO A 217 -7.44 38.77 -10.74
N TRP A 218 -7.98 37.95 -11.62
CA TRP A 218 -9.29 37.31 -11.50
C TRP A 218 -9.34 36.20 -10.46
N TYR A 219 -8.21 35.54 -10.16
CA TYR A 219 -8.14 34.52 -9.11
C TYR A 219 -8.11 35.16 -7.73
N LYS A 220 -9.11 34.82 -6.91
CA LYS A 220 -9.26 35.43 -5.57
C LYS A 220 -8.72 34.53 -4.44
N GLY A 221 -8.33 33.27 -4.75
CA GLY A 221 -7.76 32.32 -3.78
C GLY A 221 -6.33 32.69 -3.34
N GLN A 222 -5.75 31.79 -2.58
CA GLN A 222 -4.35 31.90 -2.12
C GLN A 222 -3.39 31.35 -3.18
N ALA A 223 -2.14 31.77 -3.14
CA ALA A 223 -1.06 31.09 -3.85
C ALA A 223 -0.78 29.71 -3.22
N LEU A 224 -0.10 28.84 -3.95
CA LEU A 224 0.09 27.44 -3.55
C LEU A 224 0.82 27.29 -2.21
N LEU A 225 2.01 27.90 -2.04
CA LEU A 225 2.77 27.75 -0.80
C LEU A 225 2.03 28.31 0.42
N PRO A 226 1.44 29.54 0.38
CA PRO A 226 0.61 30.03 1.48
C PRO A 226 -0.59 29.13 1.80
N TYR A 227 -1.21 28.48 0.81
CA TYR A 227 -2.25 27.50 1.05
C TYR A 227 -1.69 26.27 1.81
N LEU A 228 -0.57 25.69 1.34
CA LEU A 228 0.07 24.54 1.99
C LEU A 228 0.53 24.85 3.42
N GLU A 229 0.93 26.10 3.70
CA GLU A 229 1.27 26.54 5.05
C GLU A 229 0.07 26.56 6.00
N GLN A 230 -1.14 26.81 5.47
CA GLN A 230 -2.34 27.05 6.28
C GLN A 230 -3.33 25.92 6.32
N VAL A 231 -3.29 24.99 5.32
CA VAL A 231 -4.22 23.87 5.27
C VAL A 231 -4.13 23.03 6.55
N ASP A 232 -5.27 22.66 7.09
CA ASP A 232 -5.38 21.75 8.22
C ASP A 232 -5.59 20.34 7.68
N VAL A 233 -4.64 19.47 7.94
CA VAL A 233 -4.69 18.05 7.52
C VAL A 233 -4.78 17.12 8.74
N ASP A 234 -4.81 17.71 9.95
CA ASP A 234 -5.04 16.93 11.15
C ASP A 234 -6.50 16.47 11.12
N ASP A 235 -6.72 15.22 10.80
CA ASP A 235 -7.98 14.57 11.03
C ASP A 235 -8.23 14.56 12.54
N THR A 236 -8.88 15.61 13.04
CA THR A 236 -9.45 15.62 14.39
C THR A 236 -10.67 14.70 14.37
N GLU A 237 -10.45 13.43 14.09
CA GLU A 237 -11.48 12.44 14.35
C GLU A 237 -11.56 12.28 15.86
N GLU A 238 -12.72 12.60 16.38
CA GLU A 238 -13.10 12.45 17.77
C GLU A 238 -12.64 11.11 18.32
N GLU A 239 -12.04 11.13 19.48
CA GLU A 239 -11.45 10.10 20.33
C GLU A 239 -11.79 8.65 19.96
N LYS A 240 -11.05 8.07 19.05
CA LYS A 240 -11.19 6.64 18.66
C LYS A 240 -10.60 5.68 19.70
N GLY A 241 -10.37 6.14 20.92
CA GLY A 241 -9.67 5.36 21.93
C GLY A 241 -8.15 5.29 21.68
N PHE A 242 -7.44 4.68 22.61
CA PHE A 242 -6.00 4.47 22.52
C PHE A 242 -5.70 3.17 21.80
N TYR A 243 -4.76 3.20 20.82
CA TYR A 243 -4.08 1.99 20.37
C TYR A 243 -2.64 2.26 19.92
N MET A 244 -1.80 1.25 20.11
CA MET A 244 -0.39 1.25 19.76
C MET A 244 0.02 -0.12 19.21
N PRO A 245 0.30 -0.25 17.90
CA PRO A 245 0.88 -1.46 17.34
C PRO A 245 2.30 -1.69 17.86
N VAL A 246 2.57 -2.87 18.39
CA VAL A 246 3.88 -3.22 18.94
C VAL A 246 4.85 -3.53 17.80
N GLN A 247 5.89 -2.72 17.66
CA GLN A 247 6.94 -2.89 16.66
C GLN A 247 8.13 -3.69 17.17
N ARG A 248 8.43 -3.58 18.47
CA ARG A 248 9.56 -4.25 19.09
C ARG A 248 9.32 -4.49 20.57
N VAL A 249 9.81 -5.63 21.07
CA VAL A 249 9.93 -5.88 22.50
C VAL A 249 11.36 -5.53 22.94
N CYS A 250 11.50 -4.67 23.94
CA CYS A 250 12.77 -4.24 24.52
C CYS A 250 12.96 -4.90 25.88
N ARG A 251 14.03 -5.66 26.04
CA ARG A 251 14.37 -6.32 27.32
C ARG A 251 15.86 -6.14 27.63
N PRO A 252 16.29 -4.96 28.10
CA PRO A 252 17.70 -4.67 28.38
C PRO A 252 18.23 -5.47 29.57
N ASN A 253 17.37 -5.86 30.51
CA ASN A 253 17.69 -6.66 31.69
C ASN A 253 16.49 -7.52 32.12
N HIS A 254 16.63 -8.27 33.22
CA HIS A 254 15.59 -9.19 33.71
C HIS A 254 14.37 -8.48 34.34
N GLU A 255 14.53 -7.21 34.78
CA GLU A 255 13.49 -6.45 35.48
C GLU A 255 12.65 -5.57 34.54
N PHE A 256 13.15 -5.32 33.33
CA PHE A 256 12.50 -4.44 32.38
C PHE A 256 12.10 -5.20 31.10
N ARG A 257 10.81 -5.22 30.82
CA ARG A 257 10.23 -5.64 29.54
C ARG A 257 9.31 -4.55 29.04
N GLY A 258 9.73 -3.85 27.99
CA GLY A 258 8.98 -2.75 27.39
C GLY A 258 8.53 -3.08 25.97
N PHE A 259 7.37 -2.58 25.62
CA PHE A 259 6.77 -2.70 24.31
C PHE A 259 6.90 -1.37 23.58
N GLN A 260 7.61 -1.38 22.45
CA GLN A 260 7.94 -0.19 21.67
C GLN A 260 7.01 -0.08 20.48
N GLY A 261 6.46 1.11 20.28
CA GLY A 261 5.59 1.45 19.15
C GLY A 261 5.34 2.96 19.09
N GLN A 262 4.63 3.39 18.07
CA GLN A 262 4.05 4.71 17.99
C GLN A 262 2.58 4.64 18.39
N ILE A 263 2.10 5.61 19.16
CA ILE A 263 0.68 5.74 19.46
C ILE A 263 -0.01 6.25 18.20
N GLU A 264 -0.93 5.46 17.67
CA GLU A 264 -1.62 5.76 16.41
C GLU A 264 -2.96 6.48 16.65
N ALA A 265 -3.55 6.34 17.84
CA ALA A 265 -4.74 7.10 18.26
C ALA A 265 -4.78 7.30 19.77
N GLY A 266 -5.50 8.30 20.21
CA GLY A 266 -5.80 8.60 21.60
C GLY A 266 -4.56 8.95 22.45
N SER A 267 -4.66 8.64 23.74
CA SER A 267 -3.60 8.86 24.73
C SER A 267 -3.65 7.78 25.79
N VAL A 268 -2.53 7.58 26.48
CA VAL A 268 -2.39 6.60 27.56
C VAL A 268 -1.58 7.20 28.71
N SER A 269 -1.94 6.86 29.94
CA SER A 269 -1.28 7.32 31.16
C SER A 269 -0.80 6.14 32.01
N VAL A 270 0.17 6.38 32.85
CA VAL A 270 0.61 5.40 33.85
C VAL A 270 -0.54 5.07 34.79
N GLY A 271 -0.80 3.77 34.96
CA GLY A 271 -1.92 3.23 35.75
C GLY A 271 -3.18 2.93 34.96
N ASP A 272 -3.28 3.35 33.69
CA ASP A 272 -4.43 3.02 32.84
C ASP A 272 -4.54 1.51 32.62
N GLU A 273 -5.76 1.01 32.65
CA GLU A 273 -6.08 -0.34 32.23
C GLU A 273 -6.15 -0.38 30.69
N ILE A 274 -5.43 -1.31 30.11
CA ILE A 274 -5.39 -1.55 28.67
C ILE A 274 -5.58 -3.02 28.36
N ILE A 275 -5.95 -3.34 27.13
CA ILE A 275 -6.08 -4.71 26.63
C ILE A 275 -4.97 -5.01 25.63
N THR A 276 -4.46 -6.24 25.67
CA THR A 276 -3.53 -6.75 24.65
C THR A 276 -4.28 -7.53 23.58
N LEU A 277 -4.05 -7.21 22.31
CA LEU A 277 -4.69 -7.92 21.20
C LEU A 277 -3.63 -8.69 20.38
N PRO A 278 -3.93 -9.90 19.89
CA PRO A 278 -5.24 -10.59 19.87
C PRO A 278 -5.58 -11.38 21.13
N THR A 279 -4.70 -11.49 22.13
CA THR A 279 -4.88 -12.35 23.33
C THR A 279 -6.00 -11.91 24.27
N LYS A 280 -6.48 -10.66 24.15
CA LYS A 280 -7.54 -10.05 24.98
C LYS A 280 -7.24 -10.05 26.49
N GLU A 281 -5.96 -9.97 26.88
CA GLU A 281 -5.59 -9.89 28.29
C GLU A 281 -5.65 -8.45 28.81
N HIS A 282 -6.29 -8.25 29.98
CA HIS A 282 -6.35 -6.96 30.68
C HIS A 282 -5.11 -6.75 31.53
N VAL A 283 -4.47 -5.61 31.40
CA VAL A 283 -3.21 -5.25 32.09
C VAL A 283 -3.18 -3.76 32.40
N HIS A 284 -2.29 -3.33 33.30
CA HIS A 284 -2.12 -1.91 33.60
C HIS A 284 -0.76 -1.40 33.11
N VAL A 285 -0.74 -0.15 32.69
CA VAL A 285 0.48 0.55 32.32
C VAL A 285 1.32 0.84 33.55
N LYS A 286 2.50 0.23 33.65
CA LYS A 286 3.43 0.41 34.77
C LYS A 286 4.30 1.64 34.61
N SER A 287 4.85 1.86 33.41
CA SER A 287 5.66 3.05 33.07
C SER A 287 5.61 3.35 31.59
N ILE A 288 5.82 4.60 31.25
CA ILE A 288 5.89 5.10 29.85
C ILE A 288 7.22 5.85 29.68
N HIS A 289 7.95 5.55 28.61
CA HIS A 289 9.16 6.26 28.23
C HIS A 289 9.00 6.88 26.85
N VAL A 290 9.27 8.19 26.75
CA VAL A 290 9.34 8.94 25.49
C VAL A 290 10.80 9.32 25.25
N GLY A 291 11.44 8.64 24.28
CA GLY A 291 12.91 8.69 24.17
C GLY A 291 13.57 8.14 25.43
N ASP A 292 14.49 8.93 26.02
CA ASP A 292 15.23 8.56 27.22
C ASP A 292 14.56 9.02 28.53
N LYS A 293 13.35 9.62 28.45
CA LYS A 293 12.67 10.21 29.61
C LYS A 293 11.42 9.42 29.97
N GLU A 294 11.25 9.19 31.26
CA GLU A 294 10.01 8.70 31.82
C GLU A 294 8.92 9.79 31.74
N ALA A 295 7.72 9.40 31.31
CA ALA A 295 6.57 10.27 31.17
C ALA A 295 5.37 9.70 31.93
N GLN A 296 4.48 10.58 32.42
CA GLN A 296 3.24 10.17 33.09
C GLN A 296 2.14 9.82 32.09
N SER A 297 2.21 10.40 30.89
CA SER A 297 1.27 10.16 29.80
C SER A 297 1.94 10.37 28.45
N ALA A 298 1.37 9.77 27.42
CA ALA A 298 1.76 9.99 26.03
C ALA A 298 0.52 9.98 25.14
N SER A 299 0.62 10.59 23.95
CA SER A 299 -0.50 10.81 23.04
C SER A 299 -0.15 10.44 21.60
N ILE A 300 -1.14 10.49 20.73
CA ILE A 300 -1.04 10.20 19.29
C ILE A 300 0.23 10.81 18.67
N GLY A 301 0.88 10.05 17.78
CA GLY A 301 2.09 10.43 17.06
C GLY A 301 3.39 10.28 17.86
N GLN A 302 3.34 10.01 19.16
CA GLN A 302 4.53 9.84 19.97
C GLN A 302 5.07 8.41 19.91
N PRO A 303 6.36 8.22 19.57
CA PRO A 303 7.04 6.92 19.73
C PRO A 303 7.33 6.70 21.22
N VAL A 304 6.89 5.56 21.74
CA VAL A 304 6.97 5.26 23.18
C VAL A 304 7.49 3.87 23.46
N THR A 305 7.94 3.65 24.70
CA THR A 305 8.15 2.34 25.30
C THR A 305 7.21 2.21 26.49
N ILE A 306 6.28 1.28 26.45
CA ILE A 306 5.31 1.00 27.52
C ILE A 306 5.73 -0.26 28.25
N GLN A 307 5.86 -0.19 29.57
CA GLN A 307 6.02 -1.35 30.44
C GLN A 307 4.68 -1.67 31.12
N LEU A 308 4.35 -2.94 31.19
CA LEU A 308 3.13 -3.44 31.82
C LEU A 308 3.38 -3.93 33.24
N ASP A 309 2.34 -4.00 34.04
CA ASP A 309 2.38 -4.39 35.46
C ASP A 309 2.70 -5.87 35.67
N ARG A 310 2.42 -6.72 34.68
CA ARG A 310 2.72 -8.16 34.69
C ARG A 310 3.27 -8.65 33.35
N GLU A 311 3.81 -9.85 33.34
CA GLU A 311 4.24 -10.54 32.11
C GLU A 311 3.02 -11.04 31.35
N VAL A 312 2.98 -10.77 30.05
CA VAL A 312 1.92 -11.16 29.10
C VAL A 312 2.53 -11.61 27.78
N ASP A 313 1.76 -12.36 27.01
CA ASP A 313 2.20 -12.79 25.67
C ASP A 313 1.95 -11.71 24.63
N VAL A 314 2.86 -10.73 24.61
CA VAL A 314 2.86 -9.63 23.64
C VAL A 314 4.18 -9.66 22.89
N SER A 315 4.07 -9.64 21.57
CA SER A 315 5.20 -9.65 20.64
C SER A 315 5.01 -8.61 19.53
N ARG A 316 5.97 -8.52 18.60
CA ARG A 316 5.77 -7.71 17.40
C ARG A 316 4.55 -8.21 16.64
N GLY A 317 3.64 -7.29 16.31
CA GLY A 317 2.37 -7.59 15.64
C GLY A 317 1.17 -7.65 16.58
N SER A 318 1.40 -7.68 17.91
CA SER A 318 0.34 -7.42 18.90
C SER A 318 0.00 -5.93 18.94
N VAL A 319 -1.16 -5.60 19.47
CA VAL A 319 -1.62 -4.20 19.66
C VAL A 319 -1.99 -4.00 21.13
N LEU A 320 -1.53 -2.91 21.72
CA LEU A 320 -2.00 -2.43 23.02
C LEU A 320 -3.15 -1.45 22.76
N ALA A 321 -4.31 -1.63 23.39
CA ALA A 321 -5.50 -0.82 23.12
C ALA A 321 -6.30 -0.52 24.38
N ALA A 322 -7.01 0.62 24.38
CA ALA A 322 -8.01 0.98 25.40
C ALA A 322 -9.10 1.83 24.76
N GLY A 323 -10.33 1.32 24.74
CA GLY A 323 -11.48 2.02 24.15
C GLY A 323 -11.44 2.15 22.61
N ALA A 324 -10.47 1.55 21.93
CA ALA A 324 -10.43 1.43 20.48
C ALA A 324 -11.19 0.16 20.06
N ASP A 325 -12.12 0.32 19.11
CA ASP A 325 -12.93 -0.79 18.57
C ASP A 325 -12.19 -1.44 17.39
N LEU A 326 -11.14 -2.21 17.71
CA LEU A 326 -10.33 -2.94 16.73
C LEU A 326 -10.85 -4.37 16.58
N LYS A 327 -10.92 -4.84 15.34
CA LYS A 327 -11.44 -6.15 14.98
C LYS A 327 -10.35 -7.22 14.95
N LEU A 328 -10.76 -8.46 15.10
CA LEU A 328 -9.91 -9.65 14.94
C LEU A 328 -10.45 -10.48 13.79
N ALA A 329 -9.62 -10.82 12.83
CA ALA A 329 -10.07 -11.59 11.67
C ALA A 329 -8.96 -12.46 11.07
N THR A 330 -9.39 -13.50 10.35
CA THR A 330 -8.60 -14.35 9.48
C THR A 330 -8.97 -14.16 8.01
N GLU A 331 -10.01 -13.38 7.71
CA GLU A 331 -10.40 -13.05 6.34
C GLU A 331 -10.74 -11.56 6.22
N ILE A 332 -10.26 -10.94 5.15
CA ILE A 332 -10.49 -9.53 4.84
C ILE A 332 -10.84 -9.35 3.37
N THR A 333 -11.66 -8.34 3.09
CA THR A 333 -11.87 -7.82 1.73
C THR A 333 -11.05 -6.53 1.57
N ALA A 334 -10.16 -6.51 0.60
CA ALA A 334 -9.26 -5.38 0.38
C ALA A 334 -9.29 -4.90 -1.08
N THR A 335 -9.17 -3.58 -1.27
CA THR A 335 -8.84 -3.03 -2.58
C THR A 335 -7.34 -3.01 -2.72
N ILE A 336 -6.82 -3.66 -3.75
CA ILE A 336 -5.39 -3.74 -4.02
C ILE A 336 -5.03 -3.09 -5.36
N LEU A 337 -3.86 -2.48 -5.42
CA LEU A 337 -3.17 -2.13 -6.65
C LEU A 337 -2.12 -3.19 -6.94
N TRP A 338 -2.26 -3.89 -8.06
CA TRP A 338 -1.33 -4.93 -8.48
C TRP A 338 -0.11 -4.32 -9.17
N MET A 339 1.10 -4.66 -8.72
CA MET A 339 2.35 -4.03 -9.15
C MET A 339 3.37 -5.01 -9.74
N ASP A 340 3.05 -6.31 -9.74
CA ASP A 340 3.93 -7.36 -10.24
C ASP A 340 3.82 -7.48 -11.77
N ASP A 341 4.89 -7.97 -12.40
CA ASP A 341 4.89 -8.28 -13.84
C ASP A 341 4.10 -9.56 -14.14
N ASP A 342 4.09 -10.51 -13.20
CA ASP A 342 3.26 -11.70 -13.25
C ASP A 342 1.79 -11.36 -12.95
N VAL A 343 0.86 -12.06 -13.61
CA VAL A 343 -0.57 -11.89 -13.35
C VAL A 343 -0.95 -12.48 -12.00
N LEU A 344 -1.86 -11.80 -11.29
CA LEU A 344 -2.52 -12.37 -10.13
C LEU A 344 -3.69 -13.24 -10.59
N THR A 345 -3.80 -14.42 -10.02
CA THR A 345 -4.94 -15.34 -10.15
C THR A 345 -5.49 -15.70 -8.78
N ASN A 346 -6.70 -16.23 -8.73
CA ASN A 346 -7.27 -16.74 -7.49
C ASN A 346 -6.38 -17.83 -6.87
N ASN A 347 -6.39 -17.89 -5.55
CA ASN A 347 -5.65 -18.85 -4.72
C ASN A 347 -4.12 -18.76 -4.80
N LYS A 348 -3.59 -17.59 -5.20
CA LYS A 348 -2.15 -17.33 -5.14
C LYS A 348 -1.73 -16.94 -3.72
N ASN A 349 -0.63 -17.55 -3.26
CA ASN A 349 -0.10 -17.41 -1.90
C ASN A 349 0.90 -16.25 -1.79
N PHE A 350 0.80 -15.48 -0.71
CA PHE A 350 1.68 -14.36 -0.39
C PHE A 350 2.07 -14.35 1.10
N PHE A 351 3.07 -13.55 1.43
CA PHE A 351 3.12 -12.96 2.76
C PHE A 351 2.30 -11.67 2.75
N VAL A 352 1.37 -11.55 3.68
CA VAL A 352 0.58 -10.35 3.93
C VAL A 352 1.25 -9.60 5.06
N LYS A 353 1.67 -8.37 4.79
CA LYS A 353 2.16 -7.45 5.82
C LYS A 353 1.09 -6.40 6.06
N LEU A 354 0.51 -6.42 7.26
CA LEU A 354 -0.47 -5.46 7.74
C LEU A 354 0.04 -4.87 9.05
N GLY A 355 0.17 -3.56 9.11
CA GLY A 355 0.83 -2.90 10.23
C GLY A 355 2.21 -3.49 10.53
N THR A 356 2.39 -3.99 11.75
CA THR A 356 3.65 -4.62 12.19
C THR A 356 3.67 -6.15 12.02
N ARG A 357 2.53 -6.76 11.64
CA ARG A 357 2.38 -8.20 11.45
C ARG A 357 2.81 -8.60 10.03
N LEU A 358 3.46 -9.75 9.91
CA LEU A 358 3.77 -10.42 8.64
C LEU A 358 3.36 -11.87 8.76
N ILE A 359 2.39 -12.29 7.96
CA ILE A 359 1.83 -13.65 8.01
C ILE A 359 1.60 -14.20 6.61
N PRO A 360 1.58 -15.52 6.43
CA PRO A 360 1.10 -16.12 5.19
C PRO A 360 -0.38 -15.79 4.96
N GLY A 361 -0.74 -15.58 3.70
CA GLY A 361 -2.13 -15.39 3.29
C GLY A 361 -2.33 -15.79 1.83
N VAL A 362 -3.57 -15.91 1.44
CA VAL A 362 -4.01 -16.34 0.11
C VAL A 362 -5.02 -15.34 -0.42
N VAL A 363 -4.83 -14.87 -1.65
CA VAL A 363 -5.89 -14.16 -2.37
C VAL A 363 -6.87 -15.20 -2.88
N THR A 364 -7.95 -15.44 -2.16
CA THR A 364 -8.92 -16.50 -2.46
C THR A 364 -9.80 -16.15 -3.65
N GLU A 365 -10.16 -14.88 -3.79
CA GLU A 365 -11.04 -14.42 -4.86
C GLU A 365 -10.68 -13.02 -5.33
N ILE A 366 -10.64 -12.82 -6.64
CA ILE A 366 -10.68 -11.50 -7.29
C ILE A 366 -12.15 -11.21 -7.56
N VAL A 367 -12.77 -10.34 -6.74
CA VAL A 367 -14.22 -10.05 -6.82
C VAL A 367 -14.53 -9.25 -8.08
N ASN A 368 -13.79 -8.16 -8.30
CA ASN A 368 -13.90 -7.31 -9.47
C ASN A 368 -12.60 -6.54 -9.70
N THR A 369 -12.41 -6.06 -10.92
CA THR A 369 -11.41 -5.03 -11.25
C THR A 369 -12.09 -3.67 -11.33
N ILE A 370 -11.34 -2.64 -10.94
CA ILE A 370 -11.75 -1.24 -11.05
C ILE A 370 -10.93 -0.60 -12.17
N ASP A 371 -11.59 -0.18 -13.24
CA ASP A 371 -10.93 0.55 -14.32
C ASP A 371 -10.40 1.89 -13.78
N VAL A 372 -9.07 2.06 -13.77
CA VAL A 372 -8.42 3.26 -13.23
C VAL A 372 -8.78 4.55 -13.96
N ASN A 373 -9.31 4.45 -15.18
CA ASN A 373 -9.67 5.59 -16.01
C ASN A 373 -11.14 5.97 -15.86
N THR A 374 -12.04 4.96 -15.79
CA THR A 374 -13.50 5.18 -15.76
C THR A 374 -14.13 4.93 -14.39
N GLY A 375 -13.45 4.18 -13.52
CA GLY A 375 -14.01 3.75 -12.24
C GLY A 375 -15.01 2.60 -12.33
N GLU A 376 -15.28 2.08 -13.52
CA GLU A 376 -16.20 0.97 -13.70
C GLU A 376 -15.66 -0.31 -13.05
N GLU A 377 -16.52 -0.98 -12.30
CA GLU A 377 -16.24 -2.28 -11.73
C GLU A 377 -16.64 -3.39 -12.71
N LYS A 378 -15.73 -4.33 -12.95
CA LYS A 378 -15.97 -5.47 -13.86
C LYS A 378 -15.51 -6.76 -13.20
N PRO A 379 -16.29 -7.85 -13.30
CA PRO A 379 -15.83 -9.17 -12.88
C PRO A 379 -14.53 -9.53 -13.60
N ALA A 380 -13.58 -10.08 -12.87
CA ALA A 380 -12.30 -10.51 -13.44
C ALA A 380 -11.80 -11.78 -12.76
N ALA A 381 -11.17 -12.65 -13.55
CA ALA A 381 -10.54 -13.88 -13.07
C ALA A 381 -9.02 -13.73 -12.87
N LEU A 382 -8.45 -12.63 -13.34
CA LEU A 382 -7.02 -12.32 -13.23
C LEU A 382 -6.79 -10.81 -13.17
N LEU A 383 -5.64 -10.41 -12.64
CA LEU A 383 -5.22 -9.02 -12.53
C LEU A 383 -3.85 -8.84 -13.16
N LYS A 384 -3.72 -7.81 -13.99
CA LYS A 384 -2.47 -7.42 -14.64
C LYS A 384 -1.81 -6.25 -13.90
N LYS A 385 -0.54 -6.04 -14.18
CA LYS A 385 0.23 -4.90 -13.65
C LYS A 385 -0.51 -3.57 -13.81
N ASN A 386 -0.49 -2.75 -12.77
CA ASN A 386 -1.14 -1.43 -12.66
C ASN A 386 -2.68 -1.46 -12.65
N GLU A 387 -3.30 -2.63 -12.52
CA GLU A 387 -4.74 -2.75 -12.33
C GLU A 387 -5.10 -2.69 -10.83
N ILE A 388 -6.28 -2.17 -10.54
CA ILE A 388 -6.87 -2.12 -9.20
C ILE A 388 -8.01 -3.14 -9.15
N ALA A 389 -8.11 -3.87 -8.04
CA ALA A 389 -9.18 -4.84 -7.83
C ALA A 389 -9.61 -4.91 -6.37
N VAL A 390 -10.83 -5.35 -6.16
CA VAL A 390 -11.32 -5.80 -4.86
C VAL A 390 -11.08 -7.30 -4.76
N CYS A 391 -10.36 -7.71 -3.71
CA CYS A 391 -9.97 -9.10 -3.48
C CYS A 391 -10.35 -9.56 -2.08
N LYS A 392 -10.74 -10.83 -1.95
CA LYS A 392 -10.81 -11.50 -0.65
C LYS A 392 -9.47 -12.14 -0.34
N ILE A 393 -9.02 -11.97 0.88
CA ILE A 393 -7.72 -12.47 1.35
C ILE A 393 -7.94 -13.24 2.64
N SER A 394 -7.62 -14.53 2.60
CA SER A 394 -7.59 -15.39 3.78
C SER A 394 -6.20 -15.37 4.39
N LEU A 395 -6.11 -15.29 5.70
CA LEU A 395 -4.90 -15.15 6.48
C LEU A 395 -4.66 -16.43 7.32
N ALA A 396 -3.41 -16.84 7.45
CA ALA A 396 -3.06 -18.08 8.15
C ALA A 396 -3.21 -17.99 9.68
N ASP A 397 -3.42 -16.81 10.23
CA ASP A 397 -3.54 -16.58 11.68
C ASP A 397 -4.43 -15.36 11.93
N VAL A 398 -5.00 -15.29 13.12
CA VAL A 398 -5.80 -14.14 13.56
C VAL A 398 -4.92 -12.91 13.68
N ILE A 399 -5.37 -11.82 13.10
CA ILE A 399 -4.71 -10.52 13.19
C ILE A 399 -5.64 -9.45 13.75
N VAL A 400 -5.03 -8.42 14.32
CA VAL A 400 -5.71 -7.17 14.63
C VAL A 400 -5.80 -6.36 13.35
N VAL A 401 -6.99 -6.01 12.94
CA VAL A 401 -7.27 -5.33 11.67
C VAL A 401 -8.48 -4.43 11.82
N ASP A 402 -8.59 -3.41 10.97
CA ASP A 402 -9.81 -2.64 10.81
C ASP A 402 -9.93 -2.10 9.39
N GLU A 403 -11.09 -1.55 9.07
CA GLU A 403 -11.30 -0.84 7.83
C GLU A 403 -10.37 0.38 7.77
N PHE A 404 -9.76 0.58 6.60
CA PHE A 404 -8.76 1.63 6.40
C PHE A 404 -9.30 3.04 6.71
N ASP A 405 -10.56 3.30 6.38
CA ASP A 405 -11.21 4.59 6.64
C ASP A 405 -11.43 4.86 8.14
N LEU A 406 -11.47 3.80 8.97
CA LEU A 406 -11.61 3.90 10.41
C LEU A 406 -10.26 4.03 11.10
N HIS A 407 -9.33 3.11 10.82
CA HIS A 407 -8.00 3.07 11.44
C HIS A 407 -6.92 2.80 10.38
N LYS A 408 -6.39 3.86 9.79
CA LYS A 408 -5.46 3.82 8.64
C LYS A 408 -4.32 2.78 8.80
N THR A 409 -3.61 2.80 9.91
CA THR A 409 -2.46 1.89 10.16
C THR A 409 -2.86 0.42 10.39
N MET A 410 -4.13 0.17 10.72
CA MET A 410 -4.68 -1.17 10.90
C MET A 410 -5.42 -1.68 9.67
N GLY A 411 -5.58 -0.83 8.64
CA GLY A 411 -6.26 -1.15 7.38
C GLY A 411 -5.37 -1.12 6.15
N GLU A 412 -4.09 -0.74 6.25
CA GLU A 412 -3.15 -0.75 5.11
C GLU A 412 -2.34 -2.04 5.06
N LEU A 413 -2.15 -2.57 3.84
CA LEU A 413 -1.42 -3.83 3.65
C LEU A 413 -0.56 -3.83 2.39
N ILE A 414 0.43 -4.73 2.39
CA ILE A 414 1.15 -5.12 1.18
C ILE A 414 1.17 -6.64 1.04
N LEU A 415 1.11 -7.10 -0.22
CA LEU A 415 1.33 -8.50 -0.58
C LEU A 415 2.77 -8.67 -1.05
N ILE A 416 3.46 -9.64 -0.47
CA ILE A 416 4.86 -9.93 -0.76
C ILE A 416 4.94 -11.34 -1.33
N ASP A 417 5.51 -11.49 -2.51
CA ASP A 417 5.73 -12.81 -3.11
C ASP A 417 6.64 -13.66 -2.23
N ARG A 418 6.25 -14.92 -2.00
CA ARG A 418 6.93 -15.81 -1.06
C ARG A 418 8.25 -16.36 -1.56
N VAL A 419 8.48 -16.29 -2.86
CA VAL A 419 9.69 -16.84 -3.51
C VAL A 419 10.72 -15.73 -3.74
N THR A 420 10.28 -14.64 -4.36
CA THR A 420 11.16 -13.52 -4.74
C THR A 420 11.34 -12.50 -3.63
N ASN A 421 10.45 -12.48 -2.63
CA ASN A 421 10.35 -11.44 -1.59
C ASN A 421 10.09 -10.03 -2.15
N MET A 422 9.62 -9.92 -3.38
CA MET A 422 9.21 -8.65 -3.99
C MET A 422 7.81 -8.26 -3.51
N THR A 423 7.57 -6.97 -3.36
CA THR A 423 6.21 -6.46 -3.11
C THR A 423 5.41 -6.55 -4.41
N SER A 424 4.38 -7.39 -4.42
CA SER A 424 3.54 -7.62 -5.60
C SER A 424 2.30 -6.74 -5.62
N ALA A 425 1.79 -6.30 -4.46
CA ALA A 425 0.67 -5.38 -4.36
C ALA A 425 0.75 -4.50 -3.11
N CYS A 426 0.12 -3.34 -3.16
CA CYS A 426 -0.30 -2.58 -1.98
C CYS A 426 -1.83 -2.47 -1.99
N GLY A 427 -2.43 -2.28 -0.82
CA GLY A 427 -3.88 -2.18 -0.74
C GLY A 427 -4.38 -1.71 0.62
N VAL A 428 -5.69 -1.54 0.68
CA VAL A 428 -6.42 -1.07 1.85
C VAL A 428 -7.60 -1.99 2.14
N VAL A 429 -7.82 -2.28 3.41
CA VAL A 429 -8.94 -3.10 3.89
C VAL A 429 -10.23 -2.28 3.76
N ARG A 430 -11.22 -2.84 3.10
CA ARG A 430 -12.56 -2.26 2.96
C ARG A 430 -13.56 -2.87 3.93
N GLU A 431 -13.40 -4.15 4.19
CA GLU A 431 -14.33 -4.91 5.03
C GLU A 431 -13.56 -5.98 5.79
N VAL A 432 -13.89 -6.12 7.05
CA VAL A 432 -13.33 -7.13 7.93
C VAL A 432 -14.38 -8.20 8.14
N ASN A 433 -14.09 -9.40 7.68
CA ASN A 433 -14.96 -10.55 7.90
C ASN A 433 -14.62 -11.13 9.27
N GLU A 434 -15.31 -10.64 10.31
CA GLU A 434 -15.16 -11.18 11.66
C GLU A 434 -15.53 -12.66 11.65
N GLU A 435 -14.67 -13.49 12.21
CA GLU A 435 -15.03 -14.88 12.44
C GLU A 435 -16.24 -14.93 13.38
N ALA A 436 -17.35 -15.45 12.89
CA ALA A 436 -18.26 -16.12 13.80
C ALA A 436 -17.44 -17.19 14.52
N ASP A 437 -17.59 -17.35 15.84
CA ASP A 437 -16.85 -18.30 16.70
C ASP A 437 -16.92 -19.81 16.26
N ASP A 438 -17.37 -20.07 15.05
CA ASP A 438 -17.38 -21.36 14.38
C ASP A 438 -16.00 -21.63 13.76
N VAL A 439 -15.17 -22.33 14.50
CA VAL A 439 -14.00 -23.02 13.92
C VAL A 439 -14.51 -23.90 12.79
N LYS A 440 -14.38 -23.43 11.53
CA LYS A 440 -14.65 -24.29 10.36
C LYS A 440 -13.85 -25.56 10.53
N GLU A 441 -14.52 -26.67 10.63
CA GLU A 441 -13.85 -27.97 10.73
C GLU A 441 -12.96 -28.15 9.50
N VAL A 442 -11.67 -28.46 9.73
CA VAL A 442 -10.70 -28.63 8.64
C VAL A 442 -10.97 -29.98 7.98
N ASP A 443 -11.97 -30.03 7.10
CA ASP A 443 -12.36 -31.17 6.31
C ASP A 443 -11.73 -31.20 4.90
N ALA A 444 -12.10 -32.20 4.09
CA ALA A 444 -11.61 -32.32 2.73
C ALA A 444 -12.12 -31.18 1.82
N ALA A 445 -13.33 -30.67 2.06
CA ALA A 445 -13.91 -29.58 1.29
C ALA A 445 -13.18 -28.26 1.54
N PHE A 446 -12.88 -27.94 2.80
CA PHE A 446 -12.08 -26.77 3.17
C PHE A 446 -10.67 -26.83 2.55
N ARG A 447 -10.02 -28.01 2.57
CA ARG A 447 -8.71 -28.17 1.91
C ARG A 447 -8.77 -28.01 0.40
N ALA A 448 -9.84 -28.53 -0.22
CA ALA A 448 -10.07 -28.41 -1.66
C ALA A 448 -10.26 -26.93 -2.06
N GLU A 449 -11.04 -26.18 -1.28
CA GLU A 449 -11.25 -24.74 -1.46
C GLU A 449 -9.94 -23.97 -1.36
N LEU A 450 -9.13 -24.21 -0.32
CA LEU A 450 -7.83 -23.55 -0.11
C LEU A 450 -6.82 -23.87 -1.21
N ASN A 451 -6.84 -25.09 -1.73
CA ASN A 451 -5.91 -25.53 -2.76
C ASN A 451 -6.38 -25.18 -4.18
N ASN A 452 -7.56 -24.58 -4.32
CA ASN A 452 -8.21 -24.30 -5.61
C ASN A 452 -8.18 -25.52 -6.55
N GLN A 453 -8.49 -26.66 -6.02
CA GLN A 453 -8.57 -27.91 -6.79
C GLN A 453 -9.52 -28.88 -6.14
N LYS A 454 -10.22 -29.66 -6.99
CA LYS A 454 -10.97 -30.80 -6.49
C LYS A 454 -10.03 -32.01 -6.39
N PRO A 455 -10.05 -32.76 -5.28
CA PRO A 455 -9.30 -34.00 -5.20
C PRO A 455 -9.91 -35.00 -6.20
N VAL A 456 -9.10 -35.41 -7.15
CA VAL A 456 -9.47 -36.45 -8.14
C VAL A 456 -8.44 -37.56 -8.11
N VAL A 457 -8.87 -38.76 -8.40
CA VAL A 457 -7.98 -39.92 -8.63
C VAL A 457 -7.93 -40.23 -10.11
N VAL A 458 -6.75 -40.09 -10.68
CA VAL A 458 -6.53 -40.45 -12.11
C VAL A 458 -5.92 -41.83 -12.13
N GLU A 459 -6.76 -42.85 -12.39
CA GLU A 459 -6.31 -44.21 -12.57
C GLU A 459 -5.60 -44.37 -13.92
N THR A 460 -4.36 -44.79 -13.91
CA THR A 460 -3.52 -44.92 -15.10
C THR A 460 -2.94 -46.32 -15.19
N VAL A 461 -3.20 -47.02 -16.29
CA VAL A 461 -2.62 -48.35 -16.54
C VAL A 461 -1.25 -48.18 -17.20
N LEU A 462 -0.22 -48.76 -16.55
CA LEU A 462 1.13 -48.72 -17.08
C LEU A 462 1.29 -49.52 -18.36
N SER A 463 2.01 -48.95 -19.32
CA SER A 463 2.33 -49.52 -20.62
C SER A 463 3.74 -49.12 -21.06
N ASP A 464 4.20 -49.61 -22.22
CA ASP A 464 5.50 -49.20 -22.77
C ASP A 464 5.57 -47.68 -23.05
N LYS A 465 4.45 -47.04 -23.40
CA LYS A 465 4.36 -45.60 -23.66
C LYS A 465 4.12 -44.79 -22.38
N ILE A 466 3.21 -45.25 -21.53
CA ILE A 466 2.84 -44.58 -20.28
C ILE A 466 3.50 -45.36 -19.14
N ASN A 467 4.75 -45.03 -18.87
CA ASN A 467 5.53 -45.61 -17.78
C ASN A 467 5.67 -44.63 -16.62
N VAL A 468 6.26 -45.08 -15.51
CA VAL A 468 6.46 -44.26 -14.30
C VAL A 468 7.25 -42.98 -14.59
N ASP A 469 8.23 -43.02 -15.51
CA ASP A 469 9.02 -41.85 -15.84
C ASP A 469 8.23 -40.81 -16.68
N PHE A 470 7.29 -41.27 -17.49
CA PHE A 470 6.33 -40.40 -18.16
C PHE A 470 5.42 -39.70 -17.12
N LEU A 471 4.86 -40.47 -16.16
CA LEU A 471 3.95 -39.95 -15.14
C LEU A 471 4.66 -38.98 -14.17
N LYS A 472 5.93 -39.17 -13.86
CA LYS A 472 6.75 -38.20 -13.10
C LYS A 472 6.89 -36.85 -13.82
N LYS A 473 6.92 -36.87 -15.15
CA LYS A 473 6.95 -35.60 -15.91
C LYS A 473 5.59 -34.90 -15.86
N VAL A 474 4.48 -35.65 -15.95
CA VAL A 474 3.12 -35.12 -15.77
C VAL A 474 2.96 -34.52 -14.38
N GLU A 475 3.39 -35.24 -13.33
CA GLU A 475 3.37 -34.75 -11.94
C GLU A 475 4.15 -33.44 -11.82
N LYS A 476 5.36 -33.38 -12.42
CA LYS A 476 6.18 -32.17 -12.40
C LYS A 476 5.50 -30.98 -13.08
N GLU A 477 4.86 -31.17 -14.23
CA GLU A 477 4.10 -30.11 -14.93
C GLU A 477 2.96 -29.58 -14.04
N LEU A 478 2.20 -30.47 -13.40
CA LEU A 478 1.12 -30.08 -12.50
C LEU A 478 1.61 -29.34 -11.27
N LEU A 479 2.74 -29.77 -10.67
CA LEU A 479 3.36 -29.09 -9.53
C LEU A 479 3.88 -27.68 -9.91
N LEU A 480 4.44 -27.52 -11.11
CA LEU A 480 4.86 -26.21 -11.61
C LEU A 480 3.68 -25.25 -11.83
N ASP A 481 2.50 -25.80 -12.13
CA ASP A 481 1.25 -25.03 -12.24
C ASP A 481 0.51 -24.89 -10.89
N SER A 482 1.23 -25.05 -9.78
CA SER A 482 0.70 -24.90 -8.42
C SER A 482 -0.42 -25.87 -8.04
N LYS A 483 -0.55 -27.01 -8.72
CA LYS A 483 -1.45 -28.08 -8.30
C LYS A 483 -0.78 -28.97 -7.26
N HIS A 484 -1.52 -29.33 -6.22
CA HIS A 484 -1.08 -30.31 -5.22
C HIS A 484 -1.37 -31.72 -5.74
N VAL A 485 -0.38 -32.37 -6.30
CA VAL A 485 -0.49 -33.68 -6.94
C VAL A 485 0.52 -34.67 -6.35
N TYR A 486 0.17 -35.95 -6.34
CA TYR A 486 1.04 -37.05 -5.91
C TYR A 486 0.92 -38.23 -6.85
N LEU A 487 2.05 -38.66 -7.41
CA LEU A 487 2.14 -39.92 -8.18
C LEU A 487 2.31 -41.09 -7.22
N TYR A 488 1.31 -41.94 -7.13
CA TYR A 488 1.33 -43.13 -6.33
C TYR A 488 1.46 -44.39 -7.18
N VAL A 489 2.50 -45.17 -6.88
CA VAL A 489 2.79 -46.44 -7.59
C VAL A 489 2.75 -47.57 -6.54
N PRO A 490 1.62 -48.27 -6.36
CA PRO A 490 1.52 -49.30 -5.34
C PRO A 490 2.42 -50.51 -5.66
N ALA A 491 2.91 -51.16 -4.60
CA ALA A 491 3.64 -52.40 -4.72
C ALA A 491 2.70 -53.53 -5.14
N GLU A 492 3.26 -54.64 -5.69
CA GLU A 492 2.47 -55.77 -6.10
C GLU A 492 1.76 -56.43 -4.89
N GLY A 493 0.41 -56.47 -4.95
CA GLY A 493 -0.43 -57.01 -3.89
C GLY A 493 -0.71 -56.06 -2.72
N GLU A 494 -0.32 -54.79 -2.84
CA GLU A 494 -0.63 -53.76 -1.84
C GLU A 494 -2.09 -53.33 -1.89
N ASP A 495 -2.75 -53.20 -0.74
CA ASP A 495 -4.04 -52.53 -0.61
C ASP A 495 -3.82 -51.02 -0.50
N TYR A 496 -3.93 -50.35 -1.60
CA TYR A 496 -3.69 -48.91 -1.73
C TYR A 496 -4.93 -48.04 -1.44
N THR A 497 -6.09 -48.62 -1.18
CA THR A 497 -7.35 -47.90 -1.00
C THR A 497 -7.28 -46.89 0.13
N ASN A 498 -6.72 -47.29 1.28
CA ASN A 498 -6.59 -46.43 2.45
C ASN A 498 -5.63 -45.25 2.18
N VAL A 499 -4.51 -45.49 1.51
CA VAL A 499 -3.53 -44.46 1.19
C VAL A 499 -4.13 -43.42 0.25
N VAL A 500 -4.80 -43.87 -0.81
CA VAL A 500 -5.47 -43.01 -1.77
C VAL A 500 -6.57 -42.19 -1.09
N THR A 501 -7.36 -42.80 -0.21
CA THR A 501 -8.40 -42.10 0.56
C THR A 501 -7.81 -41.01 1.46
N HIS A 502 -6.68 -41.25 2.13
CA HIS A 502 -6.03 -40.23 2.93
C HIS A 502 -5.47 -39.07 2.10
N LEU A 503 -4.89 -39.35 0.93
CA LEU A 503 -4.41 -38.32 0.01
C LEU A 503 -5.55 -37.45 -0.53
N VAL A 504 -6.67 -38.08 -0.90
CA VAL A 504 -7.90 -37.40 -1.30
C VAL A 504 -8.43 -36.49 -0.20
N ASN A 505 -8.53 -37.02 1.03
CA ASN A 505 -8.96 -36.23 2.19
C ASN A 505 -8.00 -35.10 2.54
N ALA A 506 -6.73 -35.20 2.12
CA ALA A 506 -5.76 -34.10 2.21
C ALA A 506 -5.92 -33.05 1.09
N GLY A 507 -6.89 -33.20 0.19
CA GLY A 507 -7.13 -32.29 -0.94
C GLY A 507 -6.14 -32.47 -2.11
N ILE A 508 -5.51 -33.63 -2.22
CA ILE A 508 -4.44 -33.92 -3.20
C ILE A 508 -5.03 -34.65 -4.41
N VAL A 509 -4.61 -34.23 -5.60
CA VAL A 509 -4.84 -34.97 -6.85
C VAL A 509 -3.92 -36.18 -6.88
N VAL A 510 -4.47 -37.38 -7.06
CA VAL A 510 -3.68 -38.62 -7.04
C VAL A 510 -3.58 -39.20 -8.45
N ILE A 511 -2.37 -39.31 -8.98
CA ILE A 511 -2.09 -40.09 -10.19
C ILE A 511 -1.77 -41.52 -9.72
N LEU A 512 -2.73 -42.44 -9.87
CA LEU A 512 -2.57 -43.82 -9.42
C LEU A 512 -2.10 -44.69 -10.60
N ALA A 513 -0.88 -45.17 -10.52
CA ALA A 513 -0.25 -45.97 -11.58
C ALA A 513 -0.39 -47.46 -11.26
N LEU A 514 -1.20 -48.18 -12.06
CA LEU A 514 -1.53 -49.58 -11.88
C LEU A 514 -1.00 -50.46 -13.02
N SER A 515 -0.70 -51.72 -12.74
CA SER A 515 -0.36 -52.70 -13.76
C SER A 515 -1.58 -53.21 -14.54
N LYS A 516 -2.79 -53.07 -13.98
CA LYS A 516 -4.09 -53.44 -14.58
C LYS A 516 -5.16 -52.48 -14.07
N ALA A 517 -6.16 -52.22 -14.92
CA ALA A 517 -7.30 -51.41 -14.52
C ALA A 517 -8.02 -52.00 -13.31
N ALA A 518 -8.44 -51.16 -12.39
CA ALA A 518 -9.23 -51.52 -11.22
C ALA A 518 -10.57 -50.75 -11.27
N ASP A 519 -11.65 -51.37 -10.80
CA ASP A 519 -12.92 -50.66 -10.60
C ASP A 519 -12.90 -49.99 -9.23
N LEU A 520 -12.17 -48.88 -9.17
CA LEU A 520 -11.89 -48.17 -7.93
C LEU A 520 -13.04 -47.21 -7.59
N LYS A 521 -13.50 -47.23 -6.35
CA LYS A 521 -14.43 -46.25 -5.80
C LYS A 521 -13.81 -45.66 -4.54
N ILE A 522 -13.60 -44.37 -4.53
CA ILE A 522 -13.05 -43.63 -3.40
C ILE A 522 -14.10 -42.62 -2.92
N ASP A 523 -14.46 -42.71 -1.64
CA ASP A 523 -15.38 -41.73 -1.05
C ASP A 523 -14.71 -40.33 -1.03
N GLY A 524 -15.45 -39.33 -1.53
CA GLY A 524 -15.01 -37.93 -1.54
C GLY A 524 -14.17 -37.52 -2.75
N ALA A 525 -13.93 -38.41 -3.74
CA ALA A 525 -13.26 -38.06 -4.98
C ALA A 525 -13.91 -38.67 -6.22
N GLU A 526 -13.82 -37.96 -7.33
CA GLU A 526 -14.12 -38.50 -8.65
C GLU A 526 -12.92 -39.34 -9.10
N VAL A 527 -13.20 -40.58 -9.49
CA VAL A 527 -12.20 -41.46 -10.11
C VAL A 527 -12.32 -41.31 -11.61
N LEU A 528 -11.33 -40.66 -12.21
CA LEU A 528 -11.25 -40.53 -13.67
C LEU A 528 -10.64 -41.81 -14.23
N ALA A 529 -11.40 -42.52 -15.08
CA ALA A 529 -10.93 -43.72 -15.77
C ALA A 529 -9.69 -43.36 -16.58
N GLY A 530 -8.64 -44.15 -16.38
CA GLY A 530 -7.32 -43.89 -16.83
C GLY A 530 -7.14 -43.70 -18.30
N TRP A 531 -6.05 -43.05 -18.61
CA TRP A 531 -5.55 -42.91 -19.97
C TRP A 531 -5.16 -44.28 -20.49
N GLU A 532 -5.95 -44.82 -21.40
CA GLU A 532 -5.68 -46.12 -22.01
C GLU A 532 -4.58 -46.02 -23.07
N SER A 533 -3.83 -47.09 -23.24
CA SER A 533 -2.54 -47.22 -23.92
C SER A 533 -2.50 -46.94 -25.44
N GLU A 534 -3.58 -46.54 -26.08
CA GLU A 534 -3.65 -46.37 -27.54
C GLU A 534 -3.55 -44.94 -28.06
N VAL A 535 -3.48 -43.93 -27.17
CA VAL A 535 -3.43 -42.53 -27.57
C VAL A 535 -1.98 -42.00 -27.51
N ASP A 536 -1.53 -41.37 -28.58
CA ASP A 536 -0.25 -40.62 -28.63
C ASP A 536 -0.39 -39.31 -27.88
N ALA A 537 -0.62 -39.38 -26.55
CA ALA A 537 -0.74 -38.24 -25.70
C ALA A 537 0.63 -37.76 -25.24
N THR A 538 0.85 -36.46 -25.25
CA THR A 538 2.02 -35.83 -24.62
C THR A 538 1.80 -35.65 -23.13
N THR A 539 2.88 -35.40 -22.37
CA THR A 539 2.79 -35.07 -20.94
C THR A 539 1.92 -33.82 -20.69
N VAL A 540 1.93 -32.86 -21.62
CA VAL A 540 1.12 -31.65 -21.58
C VAL A 540 -0.37 -31.97 -21.74
N ASP A 541 -0.74 -32.84 -22.68
CA ASP A 541 -2.15 -33.24 -22.90
C ASP A 541 -2.73 -33.90 -21.66
N VAL A 542 -1.96 -34.77 -20.99
CA VAL A 542 -2.38 -35.45 -19.76
C VAL A 542 -2.49 -34.45 -18.60
N ALA A 543 -1.55 -33.54 -18.48
CA ALA A 543 -1.59 -32.49 -17.45
C ALA A 543 -2.79 -31.55 -17.65
N GLU A 544 -3.08 -31.13 -18.86
CA GLU A 544 -4.26 -30.30 -19.17
C GLU A 544 -5.59 -31.02 -18.89
N PHE A 545 -5.67 -32.30 -19.21
CA PHE A 545 -6.85 -33.12 -18.87
C PHE A 545 -7.06 -33.15 -17.34
N ILE A 546 -6.01 -33.38 -16.57
CA ILE A 546 -6.10 -33.42 -15.11
C ILE A 546 -6.51 -32.04 -14.57
N LYS A 547 -5.90 -30.95 -15.04
CA LYS A 547 -6.24 -29.57 -14.62
C LYS A 547 -7.70 -29.22 -14.87
N LYS A 548 -8.27 -29.69 -15.97
CA LYS A 548 -9.68 -29.43 -16.32
C LYS A 548 -10.66 -30.11 -15.39
N ASN A 549 -10.27 -31.22 -14.76
CA ASN A 549 -11.14 -32.05 -13.92
C ASN A 549 -10.81 -31.88 -12.41
N ALA A 550 -9.65 -31.33 -12.09
CA ALA A 550 -9.18 -31.00 -10.75
C ALA A 550 -9.19 -29.47 -10.55
#